data_31b3b46028a086a353e9ff269fb13f8d
#
_entry.id   31b3b46028a086a353e9ff269fb13f8d
#
_cell.length_a   1.000
_cell.length_b   1.000
_cell.length_c   1.000
_cell.angle_alpha   90.00
_cell.angle_beta   90.00
_cell.angle_gamma   90.00
#
_symmetry.space_group_name_H-M   'P 1'
#
loop_
_entity.id
_entity.type
_entity.pdbx_description
1 polymer ?
#
loop_
_entity_poly.entity_id
_entity_poly.type
_entity_poly.pdbx_seq_one_letter_code
_entity_poly.pdbx_strand_id
1 'polypeptide(L)'
;EYQKLCDAVGGSYIRLSLSSDTRINPFDLPRVIDTDEADDALRANLVTLHGLLRQMLGGAGVGAGGQVVAGLSPAEEADIDQALIDTYARVGITSDPLTHNSTPPTISDLYDTLLHMGGTGPSLAQRLRKFTSGTFAGIFSQQSNIDINNNMVVFNIRDLEDELRPTAMYIVLNHIWNITRTDQRKRMLIVDEAWQLMKYDDSANFLFSLAKRARKYQLGLTTITQDVEDFVGSKMGRAIVSNSSMQLLLKQSASAVDVLAQVFKLTDEEQKRLANFPVGQGLFFAGQNHVHIQIQASDTEYNLINTNPVSQQIKPSDSWLLTAALAESF
;
A
#
# COMPACT_ATOMS: atom_id res chain seq x y z
N GLU A 1 -13.77 7.17 -2.66
CA GLU A 1 -14.74 6.57 -1.74
C GLU A 1 -14.63 7.16 -0.33
N TYR A 2 -13.46 7.24 0.26
CA TYR A 2 -13.26 7.65 1.66
C TYR A 2 -13.30 9.18 1.90
N GLN A 3 -13.43 10.01 0.86
CA GLN A 3 -13.33 11.48 1.00
C GLN A 3 -14.41 12.05 1.91
N LYS A 4 -15.68 11.68 1.69
CA LYS A 4 -16.79 12.17 2.51
C LYS A 4 -16.63 11.83 4.00
N LEU A 5 -16.18 10.61 4.27
CA LEU A 5 -15.90 10.17 5.64
C LEU A 5 -14.74 10.98 6.25
N CYS A 6 -13.67 11.17 5.49
CA CYS A 6 -12.51 11.94 5.91
C CYS A 6 -12.89 13.39 6.25
N ASP A 7 -13.66 14.05 5.37
CA ASP A 7 -14.14 15.41 5.56
C ASP A 7 -15.06 15.52 6.79
N ALA A 8 -15.96 14.55 6.98
CA ALA A 8 -16.91 14.54 8.10
C ALA A 8 -16.25 14.44 9.49
N VAL A 9 -15.08 13.78 9.57
CA VAL A 9 -14.33 13.66 10.83
C VAL A 9 -13.20 14.70 10.95
N GLY A 10 -13.10 15.65 10.01
CA GLY A 10 -12.04 16.65 9.98
C GLY A 10 -10.66 16.05 9.68
N GLY A 11 -10.60 14.98 8.92
CA GLY A 11 -9.39 14.28 8.52
C GLY A 11 -8.60 14.98 7.41
N SER A 12 -7.45 14.42 7.05
CA SER A 12 -6.61 14.88 5.94
C SER A 12 -6.78 13.96 4.73
N TYR A 13 -7.28 14.50 3.63
CA TYR A 13 -7.43 13.78 2.37
C TYR A 13 -6.29 14.15 1.40
N ILE A 14 -5.33 13.26 1.25
CA ILE A 14 -4.10 13.45 0.48
C ILE A 14 -4.26 12.77 -0.88
N ARG A 15 -4.33 13.57 -1.94
CA ARG A 15 -4.47 13.08 -3.32
C ARG A 15 -3.10 12.97 -3.97
N LEU A 16 -2.75 11.76 -4.37
CA LEU A 16 -1.56 11.48 -5.17
C LEU A 16 -1.96 11.37 -6.65
N SER A 17 -1.47 12.30 -7.45
CA SER A 17 -1.64 12.29 -8.91
C SER A 17 -0.47 13.01 -9.56
N LEU A 18 -0.23 12.79 -10.85
CA LEU A 18 0.83 13.47 -11.59
C LEU A 18 0.68 15.00 -11.60
N SER A 19 -0.54 15.51 -11.42
CA SER A 19 -0.87 16.94 -11.38
C SER A 19 -1.07 17.50 -9.97
N SER A 20 -0.96 16.70 -8.91
CA SER A 20 -1.09 17.18 -7.54
C SER A 20 0.20 17.85 -7.05
N ASP A 21 0.06 18.75 -6.07
CA ASP A 21 1.22 19.33 -5.37
C ASP A 21 1.74 18.45 -4.23
N THR A 22 1.15 17.27 -4.04
CA THR A 22 1.57 16.30 -3.02
C THR A 22 2.89 15.64 -3.41
N ARG A 23 3.84 15.63 -2.48
CA ARG A 23 5.16 15.04 -2.63
C ARG A 23 5.46 14.08 -1.50
N ILE A 24 6.02 12.93 -1.83
CA ILE A 24 6.52 11.95 -0.85
C ILE A 24 7.91 11.53 -1.29
N ASN A 25 8.90 11.88 -0.48
CA ASN A 25 10.28 11.49 -0.73
C ASN A 25 10.51 10.06 -0.23
N PRO A 26 10.82 9.10 -1.09
CA PRO A 26 11.10 7.73 -0.63
C PRO A 26 12.40 7.63 0.20
N PHE A 27 13.26 8.64 0.15
CA PHE A 27 14.52 8.72 0.91
C PHE A 27 14.34 9.25 2.34
N ASP A 28 13.12 9.62 2.75
CA ASP A 28 12.87 10.08 4.12
C ASP A 28 13.29 9.02 5.13
N LEU A 29 14.04 9.46 6.13
CA LEU A 29 14.44 8.62 7.26
C LEU A 29 13.51 8.87 8.45
N PRO A 30 13.27 7.86 9.30
CA PRO A 30 12.61 8.07 10.57
C PRO A 30 13.48 9.02 11.43
N ARG A 31 12.84 9.98 12.10
CA ARG A 31 13.56 10.84 13.05
C ARG A 31 14.10 9.99 14.19
N VAL A 32 15.38 10.14 14.46
CA VAL A 32 16.03 9.41 15.53
C VAL A 32 15.71 10.06 16.86
N ILE A 33 15.00 9.33 17.73
CA ILE A 33 14.70 9.74 19.11
C ILE A 33 15.63 9.03 20.09
N ASP A 34 16.03 7.79 19.77
CA ASP A 34 16.91 6.96 20.60
C ASP A 34 18.07 6.41 19.76
N THR A 35 19.28 6.52 20.28
CA THR A 35 20.52 6.15 19.54
C THR A 35 20.64 4.65 19.31
N ASP A 36 20.05 3.82 20.17
CA ASP A 36 20.21 2.36 20.07
C ASP A 36 19.39 1.73 18.90
N GLU A 37 18.27 2.37 18.49
CA GLU A 37 17.48 1.95 17.32
C GLU A 37 17.90 2.64 16.01
N ALA A 38 18.76 3.63 16.09
CA ALA A 38 19.11 4.51 14.98
C ALA A 38 20.09 3.88 13.99
N ASP A 39 21.00 3.03 14.45
CA ASP A 39 21.99 2.38 13.59
C ASP A 39 21.35 1.48 12.51
N ASP A 40 20.17 0.92 12.82
CA ASP A 40 19.40 0.11 11.88
C ASP A 40 18.50 0.93 10.93
N ALA A 41 18.24 2.22 11.21
CA ALA A 41 17.27 3.01 10.47
C ALA A 41 17.70 3.28 9.03
N LEU A 42 18.94 3.74 8.83
CA LEU A 42 19.48 3.97 7.49
C LEU A 42 19.57 2.66 6.70
N ARG A 43 20.13 1.61 7.31
CA ARG A 43 20.25 0.30 6.67
C ARG A 43 18.88 -0.27 6.28
N ALA A 44 17.88 -0.19 7.16
CA ALA A 44 16.54 -0.64 6.88
C ALA A 44 15.90 0.15 5.72
N ASN A 45 16.18 1.45 5.64
CA ASN A 45 15.69 2.29 4.53
C ASN A 45 16.40 1.98 3.22
N LEU A 46 17.72 1.74 3.25
CA LEU A 46 18.49 1.31 2.08
C LEU A 46 17.93 0.01 1.49
N VAL A 47 17.61 -0.99 2.33
CA VAL A 47 16.98 -2.24 1.88
C VAL A 47 15.61 -1.97 1.25
N THR A 48 14.82 -1.08 1.84
CA THR A 48 13.49 -0.70 1.30
C THR A 48 13.63 0.03 -0.04
N LEU A 49 14.57 0.98 -0.13
CA LEU A 49 14.86 1.71 -1.37
C LEU A 49 15.39 0.79 -2.47
N HIS A 50 16.23 -0.18 -2.12
CA HIS A 50 16.71 -1.18 -3.08
C HIS A 50 15.53 -1.96 -3.70
N GLY A 51 14.59 -2.44 -2.87
CA GLY A 51 13.36 -3.08 -3.36
C GLY A 51 12.50 -2.16 -4.21
N LEU A 52 12.35 -0.89 -3.82
CA LEU A 52 11.63 0.11 -4.59
C LEU A 52 12.28 0.35 -5.96
N LEU A 53 13.59 0.54 -6.00
CA LEU A 53 14.35 0.75 -7.24
C LEU A 53 14.30 -0.47 -8.15
N ARG A 54 14.36 -1.67 -7.59
CA ARG A 54 14.17 -2.91 -8.35
C ARG A 54 12.81 -2.92 -9.04
N GLN A 55 11.75 -2.52 -8.36
CA GLN A 55 10.42 -2.39 -8.94
C GLN A 55 10.36 -1.28 -10.00
N MET A 56 10.96 -0.11 -9.76
CA MET A 56 10.96 1.03 -10.68
C MET A 56 11.79 0.80 -11.94
N LEU A 57 12.90 0.08 -11.82
CA LEU A 57 13.87 -0.14 -12.91
C LEU A 57 13.60 -1.43 -13.71
N GLY A 58 12.50 -2.11 -13.46
CA GLY A 58 12.12 -3.32 -14.17
C GLY A 58 12.46 -4.58 -13.39
N GLY A 59 11.94 -4.68 -12.17
CA GLY A 59 12.04 -5.86 -11.34
C GLY A 59 11.48 -7.11 -12.01
N ALA A 60 11.98 -8.27 -11.60
CA ALA A 60 11.43 -9.56 -12.00
C ALA A 60 9.94 -9.58 -11.64
N GLY A 61 9.10 -9.65 -12.66
CA GLY A 61 7.64 -9.71 -12.55
C GLY A 61 7.10 -10.58 -13.69
N VAL A 62 5.89 -11.04 -13.53
CA VAL A 62 5.19 -11.71 -14.63
C VAL A 62 4.50 -10.60 -15.45
N GLY A 63 5.06 -10.32 -16.63
CA GLY A 63 4.46 -9.37 -17.56
C GLY A 63 3.10 -9.86 -18.06
N ALA A 64 2.31 -8.96 -18.63
CA ALA A 64 1.06 -9.27 -19.29
C ALA A 64 1.30 -10.36 -20.36
N GLY A 65 0.83 -11.57 -20.11
CA GLY A 65 1.06 -12.74 -20.97
C GLY A 65 1.97 -13.84 -20.40
N GLY A 66 2.35 -13.75 -19.11
CA GLY A 66 3.11 -14.83 -18.44
C GLY A 66 4.61 -14.84 -18.74
N GLN A 67 5.14 -13.83 -19.39
CA GLN A 67 6.58 -13.71 -19.64
C GLN A 67 7.29 -13.22 -18.36
N VAL A 68 8.32 -13.98 -17.93
CA VAL A 68 9.21 -13.54 -16.86
C VAL A 68 10.04 -12.34 -17.38
N VAL A 69 9.79 -11.16 -16.87
CA VAL A 69 10.63 -9.98 -17.11
C VAL A 69 11.93 -10.20 -16.34
N ALA A 70 13.06 -10.15 -17.03
CA ALA A 70 14.36 -10.31 -16.39
C ALA A 70 14.56 -9.16 -15.38
N GLY A 71 14.85 -9.53 -14.13
CA GLY A 71 15.20 -8.57 -13.07
C GLY A 71 16.52 -7.86 -13.34
N LEU A 72 16.95 -7.05 -12.39
CA LEU A 72 18.29 -6.46 -12.41
C LEU A 72 19.37 -7.54 -12.38
N SER A 73 20.41 -7.33 -13.15
CA SER A 73 21.61 -8.20 -13.07
C SER A 73 22.34 -7.99 -11.74
N PRO A 74 23.16 -8.95 -11.28
CA PRO A 74 23.94 -8.79 -10.06
C PRO A 74 24.87 -7.56 -10.07
N ALA A 75 25.38 -7.16 -11.25
CA ALA A 75 26.17 -5.96 -11.39
C ALA A 75 25.33 -4.68 -11.20
N GLU A 76 24.14 -4.64 -11.77
CA GLU A 76 23.20 -3.51 -11.57
C GLU A 76 22.75 -3.41 -10.10
N GLU A 77 22.49 -4.55 -9.43
CA GLU A 77 22.15 -4.55 -8.01
C GLU A 77 23.28 -4.02 -7.13
N ALA A 78 24.53 -4.39 -7.41
CA ALA A 78 25.69 -3.89 -6.70
C ALA A 78 25.90 -2.39 -6.94
N ASP A 79 25.73 -1.92 -8.17
CA ASP A 79 25.86 -0.49 -8.50
C ASP A 79 24.75 0.34 -7.83
N ILE A 80 23.52 -0.17 -7.75
CA ILE A 80 22.40 0.47 -7.02
C ILE A 80 22.73 0.58 -5.52
N ASP A 81 23.20 -0.49 -4.91
CA ASP A 81 23.57 -0.49 -3.48
C ASP A 81 24.61 0.58 -3.17
N GLN A 82 25.69 0.62 -3.96
CA GLN A 82 26.74 1.64 -3.81
C GLN A 82 26.21 3.04 -4.07
N ALA A 83 25.39 3.23 -5.12
CA ALA A 83 24.83 4.54 -5.45
C ALA A 83 23.89 5.08 -4.36
N LEU A 84 23.11 4.21 -3.70
CA LEU A 84 22.28 4.60 -2.56
C LEU A 84 23.13 5.09 -1.38
N ILE A 85 24.17 4.37 -1.04
CA ILE A 85 25.11 4.76 0.04
C ILE A 85 25.75 6.12 -0.28
N ASP A 86 26.29 6.26 -1.50
CA ASP A 86 26.94 7.49 -1.94
C ASP A 86 25.97 8.69 -1.98
N THR A 87 24.71 8.45 -2.36
CA THR A 87 23.68 9.49 -2.41
C THR A 87 23.39 10.06 -1.02
N TYR A 88 23.26 9.21 0.00
CA TYR A 88 23.11 9.68 1.39
C TYR A 88 24.38 10.36 1.91
N ALA A 89 25.55 9.81 1.61
CA ALA A 89 26.84 10.38 2.02
C ALA A 89 27.07 11.79 1.45
N ARG A 90 26.60 12.07 0.23
CA ARG A 90 26.69 13.40 -0.41
C ARG A 90 25.97 14.50 0.35
N VAL A 91 24.90 14.18 1.05
CA VAL A 91 24.13 15.12 1.91
C VAL A 91 24.58 15.03 3.38
N GLY A 92 25.66 14.32 3.66
CA GLY A 92 26.25 14.18 5.00
C GLY A 92 25.52 13.18 5.90
N ILE A 93 24.65 12.33 5.35
CA ILE A 93 23.99 11.25 6.09
C ILE A 93 24.84 10.00 5.97
N THR A 94 25.23 9.45 7.12
CA THR A 94 26.13 8.29 7.24
C THR A 94 25.53 7.26 8.20
N SER A 95 26.28 6.22 8.54
CA SER A 95 25.91 5.27 9.60
C SER A 95 25.82 5.91 10.99
N ASP A 96 26.35 7.13 11.19
CA ASP A 96 26.18 7.87 12.43
C ASP A 96 24.73 8.38 12.56
N PRO A 97 23.95 7.90 13.55
CA PRO A 97 22.58 8.30 13.76
C PRO A 97 22.36 9.81 13.93
N LEU A 98 23.33 10.53 14.46
CA LEU A 98 23.25 11.99 14.64
C LEU A 98 23.12 12.72 13.30
N THR A 99 23.58 12.12 12.20
CA THR A 99 23.48 12.68 10.85
C THR A 99 22.10 12.50 10.22
N HIS A 100 21.25 11.61 10.75
CA HIS A 100 19.94 11.26 10.16
C HIS A 100 18.89 12.38 10.27
N ASN A 101 19.14 13.42 11.06
CA ASN A 101 18.27 14.60 11.13
C ASN A 101 18.56 15.64 10.02
N SER A 102 19.56 15.40 9.17
CA SER A 102 19.83 16.20 7.99
C SER A 102 18.73 16.04 6.95
N THR A 103 18.59 17.01 6.05
CA THR A 103 17.64 16.89 4.93
C THR A 103 18.02 15.69 4.07
N PRO A 104 17.12 14.73 3.89
CA PRO A 104 17.42 13.52 3.10
C PRO A 104 17.62 13.88 1.62
N PRO A 105 18.37 13.08 0.86
CA PRO A 105 18.46 13.24 -0.59
C PRO A 105 17.12 12.90 -1.25
N THR A 106 17.05 13.08 -2.54
CA THR A 106 15.89 12.76 -3.37
C THR A 106 16.26 11.73 -4.45
N ILE A 107 15.26 11.23 -5.15
CA ILE A 107 15.51 10.36 -6.31
C ILE A 107 16.28 11.07 -7.44
N SER A 108 16.20 12.43 -7.49
CA SER A 108 17.01 13.22 -8.42
C SER A 108 18.48 13.21 -8.05
N ASP A 109 18.80 13.25 -6.76
CA ASP A 109 20.19 13.13 -6.28
C ASP A 109 20.76 11.74 -6.58
N LEU A 110 19.94 10.68 -6.45
CA LEU A 110 20.32 9.34 -6.86
C LEU A 110 20.57 9.26 -8.38
N TYR A 111 19.70 9.88 -9.18
CA TYR A 111 19.91 9.94 -10.63
C TYR A 111 21.26 10.56 -10.98
N ASP A 112 21.61 11.68 -10.35
CA ASP A 112 22.89 12.36 -10.56
C ASP A 112 24.07 11.51 -10.08
N THR A 113 23.93 10.78 -8.99
CA THR A 113 24.94 9.85 -8.49
C THR A 113 25.19 8.73 -9.50
N LEU A 114 24.13 8.06 -9.99
CA LEU A 114 24.20 7.01 -10.99
C LEU A 114 24.77 7.50 -12.33
N LEU A 115 24.44 8.71 -12.77
CA LEU A 115 24.92 9.27 -14.02
C LEU A 115 26.45 9.46 -14.03
N HIS A 116 27.02 9.82 -12.89
CA HIS A 116 28.47 10.06 -12.73
C HIS A 116 29.24 8.82 -12.24
N MET A 117 28.54 7.74 -11.95
CA MET A 117 29.14 6.47 -11.53
C MET A 117 29.63 5.69 -12.75
N GLY A 118 30.65 4.86 -12.57
CA GLY A 118 31.08 3.90 -13.60
C GLY A 118 30.13 2.71 -13.74
N GLY A 119 30.59 1.68 -14.44
CA GLY A 119 29.85 0.41 -14.53
C GLY A 119 28.51 0.53 -15.23
N THR A 120 27.43 0.03 -14.61
CA THR A 120 26.07 0.06 -15.13
C THR A 120 25.32 1.36 -14.76
N GLY A 121 25.91 2.23 -13.96
CA GLY A 121 25.31 3.45 -13.44
C GLY A 121 24.61 4.32 -14.49
N PRO A 122 25.27 4.72 -15.60
CA PRO A 122 24.62 5.53 -16.64
C PRO A 122 23.38 4.87 -17.27
N SER A 123 23.39 3.54 -17.44
CA SER A 123 22.24 2.78 -17.95
C SER A 123 21.09 2.79 -16.96
N LEU A 124 21.37 2.63 -15.67
CA LEU A 124 20.39 2.71 -14.58
C LEU A 124 19.80 4.12 -14.47
N ALA A 125 20.64 5.17 -14.57
CA ALA A 125 20.20 6.56 -14.61
C ALA A 125 19.24 6.81 -15.76
N GLN A 126 19.54 6.30 -16.96
CA GLN A 126 18.66 6.44 -18.13
C GLN A 126 17.27 5.82 -17.87
N ARG A 127 17.20 4.66 -17.23
CA ARG A 127 15.93 4.00 -16.86
C ARG A 127 15.20 4.77 -15.77
N LEU A 128 15.91 5.35 -14.81
CA LEU A 128 15.36 6.15 -13.72
C LEU A 128 14.79 7.49 -14.19
N ARG A 129 15.21 7.98 -15.35
CA ARG A 129 14.85 9.30 -15.88
C ARG A 129 13.34 9.54 -15.95
N LYS A 130 12.53 8.49 -16.19
CA LYS A 130 11.06 8.62 -16.26
C LYS A 130 10.46 9.12 -14.92
N PHE A 131 11.14 8.88 -13.79
CA PHE A 131 10.69 9.28 -12.44
C PHE A 131 11.31 10.60 -11.97
N THR A 132 12.36 11.10 -12.60
CA THR A 132 13.06 12.33 -12.20
C THR A 132 12.68 13.55 -13.04
N SER A 133 12.68 13.40 -14.37
CA SER A 133 12.38 14.48 -15.33
C SER A 133 11.42 14.05 -16.44
N GLY A 134 10.98 12.79 -16.42
CA GLY A 134 10.06 12.22 -17.42
C GLY A 134 8.60 12.28 -16.98
N THR A 135 7.79 11.38 -17.55
CA THR A 135 6.33 11.33 -17.39
C THR A 135 5.88 11.20 -15.94
N PHE A 136 6.66 10.53 -15.09
CA PHE A 136 6.32 10.24 -13.70
C PHE A 136 7.07 11.14 -12.70
N ALA A 137 7.75 12.17 -13.19
CA ALA A 137 8.40 13.16 -12.34
C ALA A 137 7.36 13.93 -11.49
N GLY A 138 7.80 14.41 -10.35
CA GLY A 138 7.01 15.35 -9.54
C GLY A 138 6.41 14.75 -8.27
N ILE A 139 6.01 13.48 -8.23
CA ILE A 139 5.44 12.88 -7.02
C ILE A 139 6.56 12.46 -6.05
N PHE A 140 7.64 11.86 -6.58
CA PHE A 140 8.68 11.19 -5.80
C PHE A 140 10.05 11.86 -5.86
N SER A 141 10.19 12.93 -6.69
CA SER A 141 11.48 13.57 -6.99
C SER A 141 11.80 14.78 -6.13
N GLN A 142 10.94 15.11 -5.16
CA GLN A 142 11.08 16.27 -4.29
C GLN A 142 10.94 15.87 -2.82
N GLN A 143 11.27 16.82 -1.92
CA GLN A 143 11.07 16.62 -0.47
C GLN A 143 9.59 16.45 -0.14
N SER A 144 9.31 15.62 0.87
CA SER A 144 7.94 15.41 1.35
C SER A 144 7.32 16.69 1.88
N ASN A 145 6.07 16.93 1.51
CA ASN A 145 5.28 18.08 1.96
C ASN A 145 3.95 17.69 2.61
N ILE A 146 3.83 16.44 3.03
CA ILE A 146 2.61 15.90 3.64
C ILE A 146 2.71 15.89 5.16
N ASP A 147 1.58 16.15 5.82
CA ASP A 147 1.42 15.99 7.27
C ASP A 147 0.38 14.91 7.55
N ILE A 148 0.79 13.90 8.35
CA ILE A 148 -0.08 12.79 8.77
C ILE A 148 -0.39 12.82 10.28
N ASN A 149 -0.32 13.98 10.92
CA ASN A 149 -0.61 14.12 12.35
C ASN A 149 -2.11 14.13 12.68
N ASN A 150 -2.98 14.08 11.68
CA ASN A 150 -4.42 14.07 11.89
C ASN A 150 -4.92 12.69 12.37
N ASN A 151 -6.10 12.67 13.03
CA ASN A 151 -6.74 11.44 13.52
C ASN A 151 -7.14 10.49 12.39
N MET A 152 -7.50 11.03 11.23
CA MET A 152 -7.78 10.26 10.01
C MET A 152 -7.01 10.86 8.85
N VAL A 153 -6.23 10.03 8.17
CA VAL A 153 -5.49 10.42 6.97
C VAL A 153 -5.81 9.42 5.87
N VAL A 154 -6.23 9.92 4.73
CA VAL A 154 -6.56 9.11 3.56
C VAL A 154 -5.61 9.45 2.42
N PHE A 155 -4.86 8.46 1.94
CA PHE A 155 -4.07 8.56 0.73
C PHE A 155 -4.89 8.05 -0.46
N ASN A 156 -5.28 8.96 -1.36
CA ASN A 156 -5.97 8.59 -2.58
C ASN A 156 -4.97 8.46 -3.74
N ILE A 157 -4.84 7.24 -4.25
CA ILE A 157 -3.96 6.88 -5.39
C ILE A 157 -4.75 6.53 -6.66
N ARG A 158 -6.07 6.71 -6.66
CA ARG A 158 -6.96 6.31 -7.76
C ARG A 158 -6.60 6.98 -9.09
N ASP A 159 -6.14 8.23 -9.02
CA ASP A 159 -5.84 9.03 -10.21
C ASP A 159 -4.44 8.74 -10.80
N LEU A 160 -3.69 7.82 -10.18
CA LEU A 160 -2.45 7.32 -10.74
C LEU A 160 -2.71 6.22 -11.77
N GLU A 161 -1.87 6.20 -12.80
CA GLU A 161 -1.83 5.12 -13.77
C GLU A 161 -1.62 3.76 -13.09
N ASP A 162 -2.23 2.70 -13.63
CA ASP A 162 -2.17 1.36 -13.05
C ASP A 162 -0.75 0.84 -12.85
N GLU A 163 0.19 1.24 -13.74
CA GLU A 163 1.62 0.92 -13.64
C GLU A 163 2.26 1.53 -12.39
N LEU A 164 1.83 2.72 -11.97
CA LEU A 164 2.41 3.46 -10.84
C LEU A 164 1.79 3.11 -9.50
N ARG A 165 0.56 2.59 -9.46
CA ARG A 165 -0.16 2.35 -8.19
C ARG A 165 0.62 1.46 -7.22
N PRO A 166 1.19 0.30 -7.62
CA PRO A 166 1.95 -0.52 -6.69
C PRO A 166 3.18 0.21 -6.13
N THR A 167 3.89 0.96 -6.96
CA THR A 167 5.05 1.76 -6.56
C THR A 167 4.64 2.87 -5.58
N ALA A 168 3.56 3.59 -5.88
CA ALA A 168 3.03 4.62 -5.00
C ALA A 168 2.56 4.06 -3.66
N MET A 169 1.84 2.92 -3.67
CA MET A 169 1.45 2.23 -2.44
C MET A 169 2.66 1.85 -1.59
N TYR A 170 3.71 1.33 -2.21
CA TYR A 170 4.92 0.95 -1.51
C TYR A 170 5.58 2.16 -0.84
N ILE A 171 5.70 3.29 -1.55
CA ILE A 171 6.28 4.54 -1.02
C ILE A 171 5.43 5.10 0.14
N VAL A 172 4.11 5.17 -0.04
CA VAL A 172 3.18 5.62 1.01
C VAL A 172 3.30 4.74 2.26
N LEU A 173 3.29 3.42 2.08
CA LEU A 173 3.42 2.49 3.20
C LEU A 173 4.76 2.61 3.90
N ASN A 174 5.86 2.83 3.16
CA ASN A 174 7.17 3.07 3.76
C ASN A 174 7.19 4.38 4.56
N HIS A 175 6.62 5.45 4.02
CA HIS A 175 6.50 6.72 4.71
C HIS A 175 5.69 6.60 6.02
N ILE A 176 4.52 5.95 5.98
CA ILE A 176 3.71 5.67 7.18
C ILE A 176 4.49 4.82 8.18
N TRP A 177 5.20 3.81 7.70
CA TRP A 177 6.01 2.93 8.54
C TRP A 177 7.14 3.68 9.24
N ASN A 178 7.84 4.57 8.55
CA ASN A 178 8.90 5.40 9.13
C ASN A 178 8.37 6.27 10.27
N ILE A 179 7.21 6.90 10.09
CA ILE A 179 6.56 7.69 11.15
C ILE A 179 6.07 6.81 12.30
N THR A 180 5.50 5.64 12.01
CA THR A 180 4.99 4.72 13.04
C THR A 180 6.11 4.22 13.96
N ARG A 181 7.31 4.03 13.43
CA ARG A 181 8.46 3.58 14.24
C ARG A 181 8.96 4.63 15.24
N THR A 182 8.80 5.90 14.89
CA THR A 182 9.27 7.01 15.73
C THR A 182 8.23 7.53 16.70
N ASP A 183 6.95 7.34 16.38
CA ASP A 183 5.85 7.82 17.22
C ASP A 183 4.93 6.64 17.56
N GLN A 184 5.05 6.13 18.79
CA GLN A 184 4.38 4.93 19.27
C GLN A 184 2.91 5.13 19.67
N ARG A 185 2.19 6.05 19.02
CA ARG A 185 0.73 6.16 19.19
C ARG A 185 0.02 4.93 18.63
N LYS A 186 -1.09 4.54 19.23
CA LYS A 186 -1.97 3.50 18.66
C LYS A 186 -2.53 3.98 17.32
N ARG A 187 -2.33 3.19 16.28
CA ARG A 187 -2.80 3.49 14.92
C ARG A 187 -3.46 2.27 14.30
N MET A 188 -4.35 2.54 13.35
CA MET A 188 -4.87 1.53 12.45
C MET A 188 -4.50 1.94 11.02
N LEU A 189 -3.81 1.06 10.32
CA LEU A 189 -3.49 1.20 8.90
C LEU A 189 -4.42 0.29 8.11
N ILE A 190 -5.20 0.88 7.22
CA ILE A 190 -6.09 0.16 6.32
C ILE A 190 -5.49 0.26 4.91
N VAL A 191 -5.20 -0.88 4.32
CA VAL A 191 -4.65 -1.01 2.96
C VAL A 191 -5.73 -1.61 2.08
N ASP A 192 -6.37 -0.76 1.29
CA ASP A 192 -7.37 -1.17 0.31
C ASP A 192 -6.67 -1.62 -0.98
N GLU A 193 -7.30 -2.53 -1.73
CA GLU A 193 -6.74 -3.15 -2.94
C GLU A 193 -5.32 -3.75 -2.71
N ALA A 194 -5.14 -4.40 -1.55
CA ALA A 194 -3.84 -4.92 -1.11
C ALA A 194 -3.21 -5.95 -2.08
N TRP A 195 -4.00 -6.58 -2.94
CA TRP A 195 -3.53 -7.47 -3.99
C TRP A 195 -2.53 -6.79 -4.95
N GLN A 196 -2.65 -5.48 -5.14
CA GLN A 196 -1.72 -4.73 -5.99
C GLN A 196 -0.27 -4.80 -5.50
N LEU A 197 -0.06 -4.90 -4.19
CA LEU A 197 1.27 -5.08 -3.60
C LEU A 197 1.83 -6.49 -3.81
N MET A 198 0.96 -7.46 -4.15
CA MET A 198 1.40 -8.83 -4.42
C MET A 198 1.99 -9.00 -5.84
N LYS A 199 1.86 -8.01 -6.71
CA LYS A 199 2.42 -8.02 -8.08
C LYS A 199 3.95 -8.09 -8.11
N TYR A 200 4.62 -7.59 -7.07
CA TYR A 200 6.07 -7.57 -6.97
C TYR A 200 6.50 -8.16 -5.64
N ASP A 201 7.53 -9.01 -5.67
CA ASP A 201 8.03 -9.70 -4.49
C ASP A 201 8.49 -8.73 -3.40
N ASP A 202 9.12 -7.62 -3.75
CA ASP A 202 9.62 -6.63 -2.79
C ASP A 202 8.48 -5.95 -2.01
N SER A 203 7.42 -5.50 -2.69
CA SER A 203 6.26 -4.90 -2.04
C SER A 203 5.45 -5.92 -1.23
N ALA A 204 5.34 -7.16 -1.71
CA ALA A 204 4.69 -8.24 -0.98
C ALA A 204 5.46 -8.61 0.30
N ASN A 205 6.80 -8.72 0.22
CA ASN A 205 7.68 -8.94 1.37
C ASN A 205 7.63 -7.77 2.37
N PHE A 206 7.55 -6.54 1.88
CA PHE A 206 7.42 -5.37 2.73
C PHE A 206 6.11 -5.40 3.53
N LEU A 207 4.96 -5.61 2.87
CA LEU A 207 3.65 -5.71 3.55
C LEU A 207 3.62 -6.86 4.57
N PHE A 208 4.19 -8.01 4.21
CA PHE A 208 4.31 -9.15 5.12
C PHE A 208 5.19 -8.85 6.34
N SER A 209 6.32 -8.19 6.13
CA SER A 209 7.22 -7.77 7.21
C SER A 209 6.57 -6.75 8.14
N LEU A 210 5.76 -5.85 7.57
CA LEU A 210 4.94 -4.89 8.31
C LEU A 210 3.90 -5.62 9.15
N ALA A 211 3.15 -6.56 8.56
CA ALA A 211 2.15 -7.37 9.28
C ALA A 211 2.73 -8.10 10.49
N LYS A 212 3.95 -8.66 10.35
CA LYS A 212 4.64 -9.34 11.47
C LYS A 212 5.07 -8.41 12.59
N ARG A 213 5.47 -7.17 12.25
CA ARG A 213 6.07 -6.21 13.20
C ARG A 213 5.08 -5.19 13.76
N ALA A 214 3.94 -4.99 13.09
CA ALA A 214 2.96 -3.96 13.39
C ALA A 214 2.58 -3.92 14.89
N ARG A 215 2.34 -5.08 15.50
CA ARG A 215 1.97 -5.19 16.93
C ARG A 215 3.01 -4.55 17.86
N LYS A 216 4.32 -4.71 17.58
CA LYS A 216 5.41 -4.12 18.41
C LYS A 216 5.31 -2.59 18.45
N TYR A 217 4.79 -1.98 17.38
CA TYR A 217 4.68 -0.53 17.21
C TYR A 217 3.24 -0.01 17.41
N GLN A 218 2.41 -0.77 18.12
CA GLN A 218 1.02 -0.42 18.39
C GLN A 218 0.19 -0.12 17.14
N LEU A 219 0.56 -0.73 16.01
CA LEU A 219 -0.11 -0.59 14.73
C LEU A 219 -1.05 -1.79 14.49
N GLY A 220 -2.35 -1.53 14.30
CA GLY A 220 -3.29 -2.49 13.72
C GLY A 220 -3.17 -2.41 12.20
N LEU A 221 -3.03 -3.57 11.54
CA LEU A 221 -3.03 -3.65 10.08
C LEU A 221 -4.30 -4.35 9.60
N THR A 222 -5.02 -3.70 8.71
CA THR A 222 -6.16 -4.26 7.97
C THR A 222 -5.85 -4.23 6.47
N THR A 223 -5.91 -5.39 5.82
CA THR A 223 -5.80 -5.51 4.37
C THR A 223 -7.16 -5.83 3.78
N ILE A 224 -7.56 -5.10 2.74
CA ILE A 224 -8.80 -5.32 2.00
C ILE A 224 -8.42 -5.69 0.56
N THR A 225 -9.08 -6.70 0.01
CA THR A 225 -8.86 -7.11 -1.38
C THR A 225 -10.16 -7.60 -2.00
N GLN A 226 -10.39 -7.23 -3.24
CA GLN A 226 -11.45 -7.79 -4.09
C GLN A 226 -10.91 -8.97 -4.89
N ASP A 227 -9.65 -8.91 -5.30
CA ASP A 227 -8.98 -10.00 -6.02
C ASP A 227 -8.31 -10.94 -5.03
N VAL A 228 -9.09 -11.98 -4.66
CA VAL A 228 -8.64 -12.95 -3.68
C VAL A 228 -7.60 -13.89 -4.28
N GLU A 229 -7.77 -14.28 -5.56
CA GLU A 229 -6.88 -15.23 -6.21
C GLU A 229 -5.46 -14.68 -6.31
N ASP A 230 -5.29 -13.42 -6.73
CA ASP A 230 -3.99 -12.76 -6.78
C ASP A 230 -3.39 -12.59 -5.38
N PHE A 231 -4.21 -12.27 -4.37
CA PHE A 231 -3.71 -12.08 -3.02
C PHE A 231 -3.24 -13.39 -2.39
N VAL A 232 -4.10 -14.42 -2.34
CA VAL A 232 -3.76 -15.71 -1.71
C VAL A 232 -2.93 -16.61 -2.63
N GLY A 233 -2.85 -16.30 -3.91
CA GLY A 233 -1.93 -16.93 -4.87
C GLY A 233 -0.47 -16.72 -4.47
N SER A 234 -0.14 -15.55 -3.93
CA SER A 234 1.20 -15.26 -3.45
C SER A 234 1.51 -15.97 -2.12
N LYS A 235 2.79 -16.35 -1.93
CA LYS A 235 3.27 -16.93 -0.66
C LYS A 235 3.10 -15.93 0.49
N MET A 236 3.34 -14.64 0.23
CA MET A 236 3.26 -13.58 1.23
C MET A 236 1.82 -13.26 1.61
N GLY A 237 0.89 -13.23 0.63
CA GLY A 237 -0.54 -13.03 0.91
C GLY A 237 -1.11 -14.14 1.79
N ARG A 238 -0.81 -15.42 1.50
CA ARG A 238 -1.19 -16.54 2.38
C ARG A 238 -0.63 -16.40 3.79
N ALA A 239 0.61 -15.94 3.91
CA ALA A 239 1.22 -15.75 5.21
C ALA A 239 0.59 -14.57 5.98
N ILE A 240 0.15 -13.51 5.30
CA ILE A 240 -0.61 -12.40 5.90
C ILE A 240 -1.96 -12.92 6.41
N VAL A 241 -2.72 -13.66 5.60
CA VAL A 241 -3.98 -14.27 6.01
C VAL A 241 -3.80 -15.15 7.26
N SER A 242 -2.79 -16.02 7.27
CA SER A 242 -2.52 -16.90 8.40
C SER A 242 -2.12 -16.16 9.68
N ASN A 243 -1.57 -14.97 9.58
CA ASN A 243 -1.22 -14.12 10.73
C ASN A 243 -2.34 -13.18 11.15
N SER A 244 -3.43 -13.07 10.38
CA SER A 244 -4.57 -12.23 10.70
C SER A 244 -5.46 -12.89 11.74
N SER A 245 -5.63 -12.24 12.88
CA SER A 245 -6.45 -12.75 13.98
C SER A 245 -7.96 -12.63 13.73
N MET A 246 -8.35 -11.72 12.85
CA MET A 246 -9.74 -11.53 12.39
C MET A 246 -9.76 -11.52 10.87
N GLN A 247 -10.75 -12.19 10.28
CA GLN A 247 -10.92 -12.21 8.83
C GLN A 247 -12.41 -12.10 8.52
N LEU A 248 -12.75 -11.38 7.46
CA LEU A 248 -14.12 -11.20 7.00
C LEU A 248 -14.20 -11.57 5.52
N LEU A 249 -14.97 -12.58 5.21
CA LEU A 249 -15.28 -12.99 3.83
C LEU A 249 -16.69 -12.54 3.48
N LEU A 250 -16.79 -11.58 2.57
CA LEU A 250 -18.05 -11.17 1.94
C LEU A 250 -18.33 -12.04 0.73
N LYS A 251 -19.47 -11.82 0.05
CA LYS A 251 -19.87 -12.56 -1.15
C LYS A 251 -18.72 -12.70 -2.15
N GLN A 252 -18.55 -13.89 -2.68
CA GLN A 252 -17.49 -14.24 -3.64
C GLN A 252 -18.09 -14.89 -4.91
N SER A 253 -17.32 -14.81 -6.01
CA SER A 253 -17.63 -15.60 -7.21
C SER A 253 -17.45 -17.09 -6.96
N ALA A 254 -18.14 -17.91 -7.74
CA ALA A 254 -18.04 -19.37 -7.61
C ALA A 254 -16.59 -19.86 -7.79
N SER A 255 -15.81 -19.25 -8.71
CA SER A 255 -14.39 -19.59 -8.92
C SER A 255 -13.52 -19.28 -7.72
N ALA A 256 -13.75 -18.12 -7.06
CA ALA A 256 -12.98 -17.73 -5.88
C ALA A 256 -13.31 -18.57 -4.64
N VAL A 257 -14.55 -19.09 -4.53
CA VAL A 257 -14.98 -19.93 -3.40
C VAL A 257 -14.11 -21.17 -3.25
N ASP A 258 -13.74 -21.84 -4.34
CA ASP A 258 -12.91 -23.05 -4.29
C ASP A 258 -11.52 -22.77 -3.71
N VAL A 259 -10.91 -21.65 -4.08
CA VAL A 259 -9.61 -21.21 -3.55
C VAL A 259 -9.74 -20.86 -2.06
N LEU A 260 -10.77 -20.10 -1.69
CA LEU A 260 -11.05 -19.72 -0.31
C LEU A 260 -11.35 -20.91 0.58
N ALA A 261 -12.08 -21.92 0.05
CA ALA A 261 -12.39 -23.12 0.79
C ALA A 261 -11.13 -23.85 1.28
N GLN A 262 -10.09 -23.90 0.46
CA GLN A 262 -8.81 -24.51 0.83
C GLN A 262 -8.04 -23.67 1.85
N VAL A 263 -8.00 -22.34 1.65
CA VAL A 263 -7.23 -21.43 2.52
C VAL A 263 -7.87 -21.29 3.89
N PHE A 264 -9.20 -21.13 3.94
CA PHE A 264 -9.96 -20.87 5.18
C PHE A 264 -10.61 -22.13 5.77
N LYS A 265 -10.44 -23.29 5.11
CA LYS A 265 -11.01 -24.59 5.51
C LYS A 265 -12.53 -24.54 5.69
N LEU A 266 -13.20 -23.95 4.69
CA LEU A 266 -14.66 -23.78 4.72
C LEU A 266 -15.37 -25.12 4.55
N THR A 267 -16.44 -25.30 5.30
CA THR A 267 -17.39 -26.41 5.12
C THR A 267 -18.19 -26.22 3.82
N ASP A 268 -18.80 -27.30 3.31
CA ASP A 268 -19.65 -27.25 2.09
C ASP A 268 -20.81 -26.26 2.25
N GLU A 269 -21.35 -26.12 3.46
CA GLU A 269 -22.42 -25.17 3.72
C GLU A 269 -21.92 -23.71 3.71
N GLU A 270 -20.76 -23.42 4.30
CA GLU A 270 -20.14 -22.11 4.25
C GLU A 270 -19.77 -21.69 2.83
N GLN A 271 -19.29 -22.60 2.01
CA GLN A 271 -18.99 -22.37 0.60
C GLN A 271 -20.27 -21.95 -0.18
N LYS A 272 -21.35 -22.71 -0.01
CA LYS A 272 -22.65 -22.38 -0.64
C LYS A 272 -23.17 -21.02 -0.19
N ARG A 273 -23.06 -20.69 1.10
CA ARG A 273 -23.49 -19.40 1.63
C ARG A 273 -22.62 -18.28 1.08
N LEU A 274 -21.29 -18.45 1.06
CA LEU A 274 -20.33 -17.42 0.59
C LEU A 274 -20.61 -17.02 -0.87
N ALA A 275 -20.98 -17.96 -1.74
CA ALA A 275 -21.36 -17.69 -3.14
C ALA A 275 -22.69 -16.89 -3.26
N ASN A 276 -23.59 -17.03 -2.28
CA ASN A 276 -24.96 -16.52 -2.37
C ASN A 276 -25.28 -15.42 -1.36
N PHE A 277 -24.32 -14.91 -0.60
CA PHE A 277 -24.60 -13.85 0.38
C PHE A 277 -25.19 -12.60 -0.28
N PRO A 278 -26.25 -12.04 0.29
CA PRO A 278 -26.67 -10.69 -0.05
C PRO A 278 -25.63 -9.66 0.40
N VAL A 279 -25.79 -8.42 -0.07
CA VAL A 279 -24.93 -7.30 0.33
C VAL A 279 -24.96 -7.11 1.86
N GLY A 280 -23.80 -6.94 2.44
CA GLY A 280 -23.64 -6.75 3.89
C GLY A 280 -23.58 -8.04 4.70
N GLN A 281 -23.80 -9.21 4.09
CA GLN A 281 -23.59 -10.50 4.79
C GLN A 281 -22.21 -11.09 4.52
N GLY A 282 -21.68 -11.82 5.50
CA GLY A 282 -20.38 -12.45 5.40
C GLY A 282 -20.09 -13.46 6.49
N LEU A 283 -18.99 -14.17 6.31
CA LEU A 283 -18.39 -15.04 7.34
C LEU A 283 -17.29 -14.26 8.04
N PHE A 284 -17.42 -14.12 9.34
CA PHE A 284 -16.42 -13.52 10.21
C PHE A 284 -15.68 -14.58 11.01
N PHE A 285 -14.37 -14.52 10.96
CA PHE A 285 -13.46 -15.42 11.65
C PHE A 285 -12.79 -14.64 12.78
N ALA A 286 -12.87 -15.16 13.99
CA ALA A 286 -12.16 -14.68 15.18
C ALA A 286 -11.41 -15.85 15.82
N GLY A 287 -10.14 -16.00 15.49
CA GLY A 287 -9.36 -17.17 15.85
C GLY A 287 -9.91 -18.44 15.18
N GLN A 288 -10.43 -19.40 15.98
CA GLN A 288 -11.00 -20.65 15.45
C GLN A 288 -12.53 -20.61 15.29
N ASN A 289 -13.17 -19.51 15.67
CA ASN A 289 -14.62 -19.40 15.60
C ASN A 289 -15.03 -18.75 14.27
N HIS A 290 -16.01 -19.38 13.62
CA HIS A 290 -16.64 -18.87 12.40
C HIS A 290 -18.07 -18.41 12.75
N VAL A 291 -18.41 -17.20 12.37
CA VAL A 291 -19.73 -16.62 12.64
C VAL A 291 -20.28 -15.98 11.36
N HIS A 292 -21.52 -16.31 11.06
CA HIS A 292 -22.26 -15.60 10.01
C HIS A 292 -22.71 -14.25 10.55
N ILE A 293 -22.38 -13.16 9.87
CA ILE A 293 -22.72 -11.80 10.28
C ILE A 293 -23.52 -11.06 9.22
N GLN A 294 -24.33 -10.13 9.70
CA GLN A 294 -24.98 -9.11 8.89
C GLN A 294 -24.45 -7.75 9.32
N ILE A 295 -23.78 -7.06 8.41
CA ILE A 295 -23.31 -5.68 8.62
C ILE A 295 -24.48 -4.76 8.30
N GLN A 296 -24.84 -3.90 9.22
CA GLN A 296 -25.91 -2.92 9.07
C GLN A 296 -25.37 -1.54 9.42
N ALA A 297 -25.29 -0.67 8.43
CA ALA A 297 -24.92 0.72 8.64
C ALA A 297 -26.16 1.50 9.16
N SER A 298 -25.95 2.45 10.07
CA SER A 298 -26.96 3.45 10.41
C SER A 298 -27.18 4.40 9.23
N ASP A 299 -28.29 5.15 9.23
CA ASP A 299 -28.60 6.13 8.18
C ASP A 299 -27.47 7.17 8.03
N THR A 300 -26.88 7.58 9.14
CA THR A 300 -25.77 8.54 9.15
C THR A 300 -24.53 7.94 8.48
N GLU A 301 -24.15 6.72 8.85
CA GLU A 301 -23.03 6.01 8.24
C GLU A 301 -23.28 5.74 6.76
N TYR A 302 -24.49 5.29 6.42
CA TYR A 302 -24.86 5.02 5.02
C TYR A 302 -24.67 6.25 4.13
N ASN A 303 -25.08 7.44 4.60
CA ASN A 303 -24.91 8.68 3.86
C ASN A 303 -23.43 9.07 3.63
N LEU A 304 -22.54 8.67 4.56
CA LEU A 304 -21.11 8.93 4.45
C LEU A 304 -20.40 7.94 3.51
N ILE A 305 -20.79 6.66 3.54
CA ILE A 305 -20.11 5.59 2.80
C ILE A 305 -20.70 5.35 1.41
N ASN A 306 -21.94 5.79 1.16
CA ASN A 306 -22.60 5.56 -0.12
C ASN A 306 -21.99 6.43 -1.23
N THR A 307 -21.39 5.75 -2.20
CA THR A 307 -20.78 6.36 -3.39
C THR A 307 -21.57 6.12 -4.68
N ASN A 308 -22.74 5.48 -4.58
CA ASN A 308 -23.57 5.19 -5.75
C ASN A 308 -24.18 6.49 -6.29
N PRO A 309 -23.89 6.87 -7.56
CA PRO A 309 -24.39 8.11 -8.16
C PRO A 309 -25.91 8.19 -8.22
N VAL A 310 -26.60 7.06 -8.38
CA VAL A 310 -28.08 6.99 -8.51
C VAL A 310 -28.74 7.29 -7.16
N SER A 311 -28.21 6.76 -6.07
CA SER A 311 -28.78 7.00 -4.73
C SER A 311 -28.45 8.40 -4.18
N GLN A 312 -27.47 9.11 -4.74
CA GLN A 312 -27.17 10.49 -4.37
C GLN A 312 -28.14 11.52 -4.96
N GLN A 313 -28.90 11.15 -5.99
CA GLN A 313 -29.91 12.00 -6.64
C GLN A 313 -31.30 11.90 -6.01
N ILE A 314 -31.54 10.86 -5.19
CA ILE A 314 -32.83 10.64 -4.55
C ILE A 314 -32.82 11.34 -3.18
N LYS A 315 -33.65 12.38 -3.02
CA LYS A 315 -33.81 13.07 -1.73
C LYS A 315 -34.45 12.10 -0.72
N PRO A 316 -34.20 12.25 0.60
CA PRO A 316 -34.81 11.40 1.64
C PRO A 316 -36.33 11.33 1.61
N SER A 317 -37.01 12.34 1.01
CA SER A 317 -38.47 12.38 0.79
C SER A 317 -38.97 11.34 -0.20
N ASP A 318 -38.11 10.73 -1.01
CA ASP A 318 -38.46 9.85 -2.12
C ASP A 318 -38.09 8.38 -1.88
N SER A 319 -37.91 8.01 -0.61
CA SER A 319 -37.45 6.68 -0.18
C SER A 319 -38.33 5.50 -0.71
N TRP A 320 -39.56 5.76 -1.07
CA TRP A 320 -40.45 4.77 -1.70
C TRP A 320 -40.02 4.42 -3.14
N LEU A 321 -39.31 5.31 -3.84
CA LEU A 321 -38.79 5.07 -5.19
C LEU A 321 -37.58 4.12 -5.19
N LEU A 322 -36.80 4.06 -4.11
CA LEU A 322 -35.67 3.13 -3.96
C LEU A 322 -36.15 1.67 -3.91
N THR A 323 -37.32 1.43 -3.30
CA THR A 323 -37.90 0.08 -3.21
C THR A 323 -38.42 -0.40 -4.58
N ALA A 324 -38.91 0.51 -5.43
CA ALA A 324 -39.38 0.20 -6.77
C ALA A 324 -38.19 -0.04 -7.76
N ALA A 325 -37.16 0.77 -7.71
CA ALA A 325 -36.00 0.63 -8.60
C ALA A 325 -35.15 -0.63 -8.32
N LEU A 326 -35.17 -1.16 -7.10
CA LEU A 326 -34.52 -2.42 -6.75
C LEU A 326 -35.36 -3.65 -7.13
N ALA A 327 -36.70 -3.47 -7.33
CA ALA A 327 -37.60 -4.54 -7.74
C ALA A 327 -37.62 -4.78 -9.27
N GLU A 328 -37.18 -3.80 -10.07
CA GLU A 328 -37.09 -3.92 -11.53
C GLU A 328 -35.71 -4.39 -12.06
N SER A 329 -34.73 -4.58 -11.17
CA SER A 329 -33.36 -5.02 -11.53
C SER A 329 -33.08 -6.48 -11.13
N PHE A 330 -34.09 -7.29 -10.91
CA PHE A 330 -34.00 -8.75 -10.73
C PHE A 330 -34.62 -9.50 -11.90
#